data_fd4860d1d3b6f9217c8dbe814bae59bc
#
_entry.id   fd4860d1d3b6f9217c8dbe814bae59bc
#
_cell.length_a   1.000
_cell.length_b   1.000
_cell.length_c   1.000
_cell.angle_alpha   90.00
_cell.angle_beta   90.00
_cell.angle_gamma   90.00
#
_symmetry.space_group_name_H-M   'P 1'
#
loop_
_entity.id
_entity.type
_entity.pdbx_description
1 polymer ?
#
loop_
_entity_poly.entity_id
_entity_poly.type
_entity_poly.pdbx_seq_one_letter_code
_entity_poly.pdbx_strand_id
1 'polypeptide(L)'
;MTAPSLQRTGVAVRCVNVVQIYTTAGGHDVVALRGVNLDIRPGEQVALLGPSGSGKSTLLSLFGGVLRPSAGKVLVDGQDISRVSESELGRLRSGTVASLLQGASRNLLPYAGAVENVEFARRAVPADVRRRLLPAAELLDRLGLRDLAGRPLAGMSGGERQRIAFAAAVSSGAGLLLADEPTSQLAHDDRDVMLELIHLVNREFGTTVVLVTHDPEVAAAMPRSITIRNGRIGSEGRHGFDFGVVDEDGAVHIPDDLAARFPAGMLVQFETTPDGLLLRPVDEGDRG
;
A
#
# COMPACT_ATOMS: atom_id res chain seq x y z
N MET A 1 -10.93 20.61 -29.35
CA MET A 1 -11.42 20.51 -27.95
C MET A 1 -10.45 19.59 -27.22
N THR A 2 -9.58 20.17 -26.39
CA THR A 2 -8.60 19.44 -25.57
C THR A 2 -9.38 18.62 -24.55
N ALA A 3 -9.19 17.30 -24.52
CA ALA A 3 -9.79 16.44 -23.53
C ALA A 3 -9.42 16.96 -22.12
N PRO A 4 -10.32 16.93 -21.15
CA PRO A 4 -10.00 17.32 -19.78
C PRO A 4 -8.90 16.40 -19.26
N SER A 5 -7.71 16.94 -19.09
CA SER A 5 -6.60 16.23 -18.48
C SER A 5 -6.96 16.04 -17.00
N LEU A 6 -7.26 14.82 -16.60
CA LEU A 6 -7.36 14.40 -15.20
C LEU A 6 -5.95 14.33 -14.56
N GLN A 7 -5.15 15.38 -14.73
CA GLN A 7 -3.91 15.51 -13.98
C GLN A 7 -4.25 15.85 -12.53
N ARG A 8 -4.62 14.86 -11.74
CA ARG A 8 -4.42 14.94 -10.31
C ARG A 8 -2.98 14.56 -10.04
N THR A 9 -2.23 15.47 -9.48
CA THR A 9 -0.91 15.17 -8.89
C THR A 9 -1.11 14.11 -7.83
N GLY A 10 -0.23 13.09 -7.83
CA GLY A 10 -0.21 12.08 -6.78
C GLY A 10 -0.14 12.73 -5.39
N VAL A 11 -0.51 11.99 -4.37
CA VAL A 11 -0.60 12.44 -2.99
C VAL A 11 0.58 11.88 -2.20
N ALA A 12 1.30 12.74 -1.50
CA ALA A 12 2.37 12.33 -0.59
C ALA A 12 1.80 11.68 0.69
N VAL A 13 2.51 10.68 1.20
CA VAL A 13 2.24 10.08 2.53
C VAL A 13 3.50 10.10 3.36
N ARG A 14 3.41 10.57 4.61
CA ARG A 14 4.54 10.59 5.53
C ARG A 14 4.15 10.12 6.91
N CYS A 15 4.92 9.19 7.46
CA CYS A 15 4.88 8.76 8.86
C CYS A 15 6.05 9.37 9.62
N VAL A 16 5.77 9.86 10.82
CA VAL A 16 6.79 10.36 11.75
C VAL A 16 6.56 9.69 13.09
N ASN A 17 7.45 8.79 13.46
CA ASN A 17 7.43 8.05 14.74
C ASN A 17 6.09 7.37 15.03
N VAL A 18 5.50 6.71 14.03
CA VAL A 18 4.17 6.14 14.16
C VAL A 18 4.20 4.87 15.01
N VAL A 19 3.45 4.90 16.11
CA VAL A 19 3.20 3.74 16.97
C VAL A 19 1.72 3.40 16.92
N GLN A 20 1.39 2.11 16.80
CA GLN A 20 0.03 1.62 16.91
C GLN A 20 -0.06 0.46 17.88
N ILE A 21 -0.95 0.60 18.84
CA ILE A 21 -1.23 -0.37 19.89
C ILE A 21 -2.70 -0.78 19.79
N TYR A 22 -2.95 -2.08 19.84
CA TYR A 22 -4.29 -2.64 19.95
C TYR A 22 -4.46 -3.31 21.30
N THR A 23 -5.53 -2.98 21.99
CA THR A 23 -5.93 -3.72 23.21
C THR A 23 -6.83 -4.88 22.80
N THR A 24 -6.42 -6.10 23.07
CA THR A 24 -7.21 -7.32 22.79
C THR A 24 -8.41 -7.41 23.75
N ALA A 25 -9.40 -8.25 23.41
CA ALA A 25 -10.56 -8.50 24.27
C ALA A 25 -10.17 -9.05 25.67
N GLY A 26 -8.98 -9.64 25.80
CA GLY A 26 -8.40 -10.10 27.07
C GLY A 26 -7.65 -9.01 27.86
N GLY A 27 -7.65 -7.75 27.40
CA GLY A 27 -6.96 -6.64 28.07
C GLY A 27 -5.43 -6.61 27.85
N HIS A 28 -4.90 -7.42 26.94
CA HIS A 28 -3.47 -7.40 26.60
C HIS A 28 -3.22 -6.44 25.45
N ASP A 29 -2.18 -5.63 25.57
CA ASP A 29 -1.75 -4.72 24.53
C ASP A 29 -0.82 -5.42 23.53
N VAL A 30 -1.14 -5.25 22.24
CA VAL A 30 -0.33 -5.74 21.11
C VAL A 30 0.18 -4.53 20.35
N VAL A 31 1.49 -4.35 20.31
CA VAL A 31 2.14 -3.27 19.56
C VAL A 31 2.28 -3.72 18.09
N ALA A 32 1.43 -3.18 17.24
CA ALA A 32 1.41 -3.50 15.80
C ALA A 32 2.43 -2.68 15.00
N LEU A 33 2.72 -1.44 15.41
CA LEU A 33 3.73 -0.58 14.79
C LEU A 33 4.59 0.06 15.88
N ARG A 34 5.90 0.16 15.63
CA ARG A 34 6.93 0.54 16.60
C ARG A 34 7.83 1.64 16.05
N GLY A 35 7.39 2.91 16.12
CA GLY A 35 8.19 4.05 15.69
C GLY A 35 8.44 4.08 14.18
N VAL A 36 7.40 3.84 13.36
CA VAL A 36 7.56 3.80 11.90
C VAL A 36 7.79 5.19 11.35
N ASN A 37 8.92 5.36 10.64
CA ASN A 37 9.26 6.52 9.83
C ASN A 37 9.23 6.12 8.35
N LEU A 38 8.43 6.81 7.54
CA LEU A 38 8.24 6.49 6.13
C LEU A 38 7.86 7.76 5.36
N ASP A 39 8.46 7.93 4.19
CA ASP A 39 8.13 8.99 3.26
C ASP A 39 7.83 8.38 1.89
N ILE A 40 6.64 8.65 1.35
CA ILE A 40 6.19 8.24 0.02
C ILE A 40 5.86 9.51 -0.76
N ARG A 41 6.56 9.71 -1.87
CA ARG A 41 6.42 10.89 -2.71
C ARG A 41 5.18 10.82 -3.59
N PRO A 42 4.65 11.97 -4.03
CA PRO A 42 3.57 12.00 -5.02
C PRO A 42 3.95 11.19 -6.28
N GLY A 43 3.05 10.33 -6.73
CA GLY A 43 3.24 9.50 -7.91
C GLY A 43 4.16 8.28 -7.72
N GLU A 44 4.69 8.03 -6.52
CA GLU A 44 5.43 6.78 -6.27
C GLU A 44 4.51 5.56 -6.28
N GLN A 45 5.08 4.43 -6.65
CA GLN A 45 4.48 3.11 -6.49
C GLN A 45 5.31 2.32 -5.49
N VAL A 46 4.69 1.92 -4.39
CA VAL A 46 5.36 1.27 -3.26
C VAL A 46 4.64 -0.01 -2.87
N ALA A 47 5.38 -1.11 -2.75
CA ALA A 47 4.90 -2.34 -2.12
C ALA A 47 5.32 -2.39 -0.66
N LEU A 48 4.39 -2.68 0.25
CA LEU A 48 4.66 -3.05 1.63
C LEU A 48 4.69 -4.57 1.73
N LEU A 49 5.87 -5.15 1.89
CA LEU A 49 6.12 -6.59 1.97
C LEU A 49 6.31 -7.02 3.43
N GLY A 50 5.98 -8.25 3.75
CA GLY A 50 6.25 -8.84 5.05
C GLY A 50 5.26 -9.94 5.44
N PRO A 51 5.55 -10.69 6.50
CA PRO A 51 4.69 -11.78 6.96
C PRO A 51 3.33 -11.28 7.46
N SER A 52 2.37 -12.19 7.59
CA SER A 52 1.08 -11.87 8.22
C SER A 52 1.29 -11.35 9.65
N GLY A 53 0.53 -10.32 10.03
CA GLY A 53 0.65 -9.69 11.36
C GLY A 53 1.82 -8.72 11.51
N SER A 54 2.63 -8.44 10.47
CA SER A 54 3.77 -7.51 10.59
C SER A 54 3.40 -6.01 10.68
N GLY A 55 2.12 -5.63 10.52
CA GLY A 55 1.65 -4.25 10.61
C GLY A 55 1.29 -3.58 9.27
N LYS A 56 1.41 -4.27 8.13
CA LYS A 56 1.13 -3.71 6.79
C LYS A 56 -0.28 -3.15 6.63
N SER A 57 -1.32 -3.94 6.88
CA SER A 57 -2.72 -3.49 6.77
C SER A 57 -3.07 -2.44 7.83
N THR A 58 -2.35 -2.43 8.96
CA THR A 58 -2.42 -1.36 9.96
C THR A 58 -1.93 -0.04 9.37
N LEU A 59 -0.78 -0.04 8.68
CA LEU A 59 -0.26 1.15 7.99
C LEU A 59 -1.24 1.63 6.91
N LEU A 60 -1.78 0.72 6.08
CA LEU A 60 -2.80 1.09 5.09
C LEU A 60 -4.01 1.77 5.76
N SER A 61 -4.50 1.22 6.87
CA SER A 61 -5.63 1.77 7.61
C SER A 61 -5.34 3.16 8.19
N LEU A 62 -4.11 3.41 8.62
CA LEU A 62 -3.66 4.72 9.06
C LEU A 62 -3.59 5.71 7.89
N PHE A 63 -3.02 5.33 6.74
CA PHE A 63 -2.95 6.17 5.55
C PHE A 63 -4.34 6.53 5.00
N GLY A 64 -5.27 5.59 5.09
CA GLY A 64 -6.67 5.80 4.70
C GLY A 64 -7.49 6.61 5.70
N GLY A 65 -6.93 6.99 6.85
CA GLY A 65 -7.67 7.65 7.91
C GLY A 65 -8.81 6.80 8.51
N VAL A 66 -8.70 5.48 8.40
CA VAL A 66 -9.62 4.52 9.05
C VAL A 66 -9.24 4.33 10.52
N LEU A 67 -7.94 4.36 10.79
CA LEU A 67 -7.38 4.33 12.14
C LEU A 67 -6.64 5.63 12.43
N ARG A 68 -6.52 5.96 13.71
CA ARG A 68 -5.63 7.00 14.22
C ARG A 68 -4.45 6.35 14.92
N PRO A 69 -3.22 6.85 14.75
CA PRO A 69 -2.07 6.29 15.43
C PRO A 69 -2.19 6.51 16.94
N SER A 70 -1.70 5.55 17.72
CA SER A 70 -1.59 5.66 19.19
C SER A 70 -0.58 6.73 19.59
N ALA A 71 0.51 6.90 18.80
CA ALA A 71 1.48 7.97 18.93
C ALA A 71 2.13 8.28 17.56
N GLY A 72 2.83 9.41 17.47
CA GLY A 72 3.42 9.89 16.23
C GLY A 72 2.44 10.64 15.35
N LYS A 73 2.78 10.80 14.06
CA LYS A 73 1.99 11.56 13.07
C LYS A 73 1.91 10.82 11.75
N VAL A 74 0.74 10.90 11.12
CA VAL A 74 0.53 10.49 9.73
C VAL A 74 0.09 11.72 8.94
N LEU A 75 0.86 12.08 7.92
CA LEU A 75 0.53 13.18 7.02
C LEU A 75 0.11 12.60 5.68
N VAL A 76 -1.00 13.08 5.14
CA VAL A 76 -1.48 12.77 3.79
C VAL A 76 -1.68 14.10 3.08
N ASP A 77 -1.02 14.27 1.94
CA ASP A 77 -0.97 15.54 1.20
C ASP A 77 -0.53 16.74 2.08
N GLY A 78 0.44 16.51 2.97
CA GLY A 78 0.93 17.50 3.91
C GLY A 78 0.02 17.78 5.12
N GLN A 79 -1.22 17.28 5.15
CA GLN A 79 -2.14 17.41 6.26
C GLN A 79 -1.89 16.32 7.31
N ASP A 80 -1.66 16.69 8.57
CA ASP A 80 -1.59 15.74 9.69
C ASP A 80 -2.99 15.20 10.00
N ILE A 81 -3.26 13.96 9.57
CA ILE A 81 -4.56 13.30 9.74
C ILE A 81 -4.72 12.63 11.11
N SER A 82 -3.69 12.66 11.96
CA SER A 82 -3.73 12.01 13.27
C SER A 82 -4.71 12.68 14.23
N ARG A 83 -5.01 13.96 14.03
CA ARG A 83 -5.79 14.80 14.94
C ARG A 83 -6.98 15.53 14.31
N VAL A 84 -7.24 15.31 13.03
CA VAL A 84 -8.35 15.97 12.32
C VAL A 84 -9.71 15.39 12.75
N SER A 85 -10.79 16.12 12.49
CA SER A 85 -12.15 15.68 12.78
C SER A 85 -12.59 14.51 11.90
N GLU A 86 -13.63 13.76 12.31
CA GLU A 86 -14.24 12.71 11.47
C GLU A 86 -14.79 13.26 10.15
N SER A 87 -15.27 14.48 10.13
CA SER A 87 -15.73 15.17 8.92
C SER A 87 -14.58 15.39 7.92
N GLU A 88 -13.38 15.74 8.39
CA GLU A 88 -12.18 15.90 7.57
C GLU A 88 -11.66 14.54 7.08
N LEU A 89 -11.66 13.50 7.92
CA LEU A 89 -11.36 12.12 7.48
C LEU A 89 -12.38 11.63 6.45
N GLY A 90 -13.65 11.97 6.60
CA GLY A 90 -14.68 11.68 5.60
C GLY A 90 -14.37 12.30 4.24
N ARG A 91 -13.92 13.56 4.21
CA ARG A 91 -13.49 14.25 2.98
C ARG A 91 -12.23 13.63 2.37
N LEU A 92 -11.26 13.26 3.19
CA LEU A 92 -10.07 12.54 2.76
C LEU A 92 -10.46 11.25 2.03
N ARG A 93 -11.29 10.41 2.67
CA ARG A 93 -11.76 9.12 2.13
C ARG A 93 -12.64 9.24 0.89
N SER A 94 -13.34 10.36 0.72
CA SER A 94 -14.23 10.56 -0.43
C SER A 94 -13.57 11.16 -1.66
N GLY A 95 -12.38 11.75 -1.53
CA GLY A 95 -11.79 12.50 -2.63
C GLY A 95 -10.27 12.39 -2.80
N THR A 96 -9.54 12.11 -1.72
CA THR A 96 -8.07 12.08 -1.75
C THR A 96 -7.51 10.67 -1.78
N VAL A 97 -8.18 9.73 -1.09
CA VAL A 97 -7.73 8.34 -0.93
C VAL A 97 -8.74 7.38 -1.52
N ALA A 98 -8.30 6.51 -2.38
CA ALA A 98 -9.03 5.33 -2.84
C ALA A 98 -8.52 4.09 -2.09
N SER A 99 -9.41 3.20 -1.69
CA SER A 99 -9.04 1.95 -1.02
C SER A 99 -9.59 0.75 -1.77
N LEU A 100 -8.72 -0.22 -2.04
CA LEU A 100 -9.07 -1.54 -2.54
C LEU A 100 -8.81 -2.56 -1.44
N LEU A 101 -9.87 -3.09 -0.87
CA LEU A 101 -9.80 -4.09 0.21
C LEU A 101 -9.53 -5.47 -0.37
N GLN A 102 -8.94 -6.34 0.42
CA GLN A 102 -8.66 -7.73 0.04
C GLN A 102 -9.95 -8.46 -0.36
N GLY A 103 -9.96 -8.98 -1.60
CA GLY A 103 -11.04 -9.73 -2.19
C GLY A 103 -12.16 -8.86 -2.80
N ALA A 104 -12.56 -9.20 -4.01
CA ALA A 104 -13.54 -8.43 -4.80
C ALA A 104 -14.89 -8.24 -4.07
N SER A 105 -15.35 -9.24 -3.31
CA SER A 105 -16.64 -9.21 -2.62
C SER A 105 -16.78 -8.11 -1.57
N ARG A 106 -15.66 -7.60 -1.04
CA ARG A 106 -15.66 -6.49 -0.07
C ARG A 106 -15.77 -5.12 -0.73
N ASN A 107 -15.54 -5.06 -2.03
CA ASN A 107 -15.46 -3.82 -2.80
C ASN A 107 -16.65 -3.63 -3.74
N LEU A 108 -17.46 -4.65 -3.95
CA LEU A 108 -18.53 -4.66 -4.95
C LEU A 108 -19.89 -4.96 -4.35
N LEU A 109 -20.92 -4.35 -4.92
CA LEU A 109 -22.32 -4.70 -4.72
C LEU A 109 -22.63 -5.93 -5.60
N PRO A 110 -22.89 -7.11 -5.04
CA PRO A 110 -22.95 -8.35 -5.82
C PRO A 110 -24.14 -8.42 -6.80
N TYR A 111 -25.18 -7.62 -6.57
CA TYR A 111 -26.39 -7.54 -7.37
C TYR A 111 -26.33 -6.46 -8.47
N ALA A 112 -25.28 -5.64 -8.50
CA ALA A 112 -25.09 -4.58 -9.48
C ALA A 112 -24.10 -5.04 -10.58
N GLY A 113 -24.20 -4.46 -11.76
CA GLY A 113 -23.23 -4.67 -12.84
C GLY A 113 -21.94 -3.88 -12.64
N ALA A 114 -21.03 -3.97 -13.60
CA ALA A 114 -19.73 -3.31 -13.53
C ALA A 114 -19.86 -1.77 -13.49
N VAL A 115 -20.66 -1.21 -14.41
CA VAL A 115 -20.91 0.24 -14.50
C VAL A 115 -21.57 0.76 -13.22
N GLU A 116 -22.59 0.06 -12.71
CA GLU A 116 -23.30 0.47 -11.50
C GLU A 116 -22.39 0.44 -10.25
N ASN A 117 -21.46 -0.49 -10.17
CA ASN A 117 -20.48 -0.53 -9.10
C ASN A 117 -19.52 0.68 -9.14
N VAL A 118 -19.05 1.05 -10.32
CA VAL A 118 -18.24 2.26 -10.53
C VAL A 118 -19.04 3.52 -10.16
N GLU A 119 -20.28 3.63 -10.60
CA GLU A 119 -21.14 4.78 -10.27
C GLU A 119 -21.47 4.83 -8.77
N PHE A 120 -21.67 3.68 -8.13
CA PHE A 120 -21.90 3.62 -6.68
C PHE A 120 -20.69 4.12 -5.90
N ALA A 121 -19.48 3.69 -6.25
CA ALA A 121 -18.24 4.13 -5.59
C ALA A 121 -18.05 5.65 -5.63
N ARG A 122 -18.57 6.31 -6.66
CA ARG A 122 -18.49 7.78 -6.83
C ARG A 122 -19.51 8.57 -6.02
N ARG A 123 -20.48 7.94 -5.39
CA ARG A 123 -21.56 8.65 -4.68
C ARG A 123 -21.07 9.53 -3.55
N ALA A 124 -19.99 9.13 -2.88
CA ALA A 124 -19.37 9.89 -1.80
C ALA A 124 -18.49 11.06 -2.30
N VAL A 125 -18.14 11.07 -3.59
CA VAL A 125 -17.31 12.15 -4.17
C VAL A 125 -18.14 13.42 -4.28
N PRO A 126 -17.59 14.60 -3.86
CA PRO A 126 -18.26 15.90 -4.00
C PRO A 126 -18.77 16.13 -5.43
N ALA A 127 -19.95 16.72 -5.57
CA ALA A 127 -20.66 16.83 -6.85
C ALA A 127 -19.88 17.63 -7.91
N ASP A 128 -19.13 18.65 -7.51
CA ASP A 128 -18.27 19.46 -8.37
C ASP A 128 -17.09 18.67 -8.91
N VAL A 129 -16.48 17.81 -8.10
CA VAL A 129 -15.41 16.88 -8.50
C VAL A 129 -15.97 15.77 -9.39
N ARG A 130 -17.09 15.15 -8.98
CA ARG A 130 -17.72 14.05 -9.71
C ARG A 130 -18.09 14.43 -11.16
N ARG A 131 -18.52 15.68 -11.40
CA ARG A 131 -18.82 16.17 -12.76
C ARG A 131 -17.61 16.25 -13.69
N ARG A 132 -16.40 16.21 -13.14
CA ARG A 132 -15.14 16.24 -13.91
C ARG A 132 -14.54 14.86 -14.15
N LEU A 133 -15.10 13.81 -13.50
CA LEU A 133 -14.66 12.43 -13.69
C LEU A 133 -15.11 11.92 -15.05
N LEU A 134 -14.33 11.02 -15.62
CA LEU A 134 -14.73 10.30 -16.83
C LEU A 134 -16.05 9.55 -16.59
N PRO A 135 -16.95 9.44 -17.56
CA PRO A 135 -18.09 8.51 -17.48
C PRO A 135 -17.62 7.10 -17.09
N ALA A 136 -18.43 6.36 -16.33
CA ALA A 136 -18.03 5.04 -15.82
C ALA A 136 -17.66 4.07 -16.94
N ALA A 137 -18.44 4.05 -18.03
CA ALA A 137 -18.15 3.20 -19.19
C ALA A 137 -16.83 3.61 -19.89
N GLU A 138 -16.51 4.91 -19.97
CA GLU A 138 -15.26 5.40 -20.54
C GLU A 138 -14.05 5.06 -19.65
N LEU A 139 -14.21 5.13 -18.32
CA LEU A 139 -13.16 4.67 -17.41
C LEU A 139 -12.88 3.19 -17.58
N LEU A 140 -13.93 2.35 -17.64
CA LEU A 140 -13.77 0.91 -17.87
C LEU A 140 -13.07 0.64 -19.21
N ASP A 141 -13.41 1.39 -20.25
CA ASP A 141 -12.75 1.28 -21.55
C ASP A 141 -11.27 1.65 -21.48
N ARG A 142 -10.91 2.76 -20.83
CA ARG A 142 -9.50 3.15 -20.62
C ARG A 142 -8.69 2.13 -19.83
N LEU A 143 -9.34 1.43 -18.90
CA LEU A 143 -8.72 0.35 -18.14
C LEU A 143 -8.71 -1.00 -18.90
N GLY A 144 -9.12 -1.04 -20.18
CA GLY A 144 -9.18 -2.26 -20.97
C GLY A 144 -10.29 -3.23 -20.51
N LEU A 145 -11.32 -2.74 -19.81
CA LEU A 145 -12.39 -3.53 -19.22
C LEU A 145 -13.74 -3.31 -19.94
N ARG A 146 -13.70 -2.81 -21.18
CA ARG A 146 -14.90 -2.52 -21.99
C ARG A 146 -15.83 -3.71 -22.10
N ASP A 147 -15.29 -4.90 -22.32
CA ASP A 147 -16.07 -6.14 -22.51
C ASP A 147 -16.78 -6.61 -21.23
N LEU A 148 -16.36 -6.10 -20.07
CA LEU A 148 -16.98 -6.38 -18.77
C LEU A 148 -18.07 -5.36 -18.42
N ALA A 149 -18.10 -4.20 -19.05
CA ALA A 149 -18.96 -3.08 -18.66
C ALA A 149 -20.46 -3.43 -18.63
N GLY A 150 -20.93 -4.22 -19.58
CA GLY A 150 -22.34 -4.65 -19.68
C GLY A 150 -22.65 -6.00 -19.05
N ARG A 151 -21.68 -6.67 -18.42
CA ARG A 151 -21.87 -8.01 -17.86
C ARG A 151 -22.30 -7.97 -16.39
N PRO A 152 -23.19 -8.86 -15.93
CA PRO A 152 -23.52 -9.03 -14.52
C PRO A 152 -22.34 -9.67 -13.78
N LEU A 153 -22.07 -9.24 -12.54
CA LEU A 153 -20.95 -9.77 -11.72
C LEU A 153 -21.08 -11.29 -11.47
N ALA A 154 -22.30 -11.81 -11.40
CA ALA A 154 -22.56 -13.24 -11.15
C ALA A 154 -21.93 -14.16 -12.22
N GLY A 155 -21.76 -13.67 -13.44
CA GLY A 155 -21.17 -14.43 -14.55
C GLY A 155 -19.67 -14.18 -14.75
N MET A 156 -19.02 -13.39 -13.89
CA MET A 156 -17.62 -13.05 -14.00
C MET A 156 -16.73 -14.02 -13.21
N SER A 157 -15.51 -14.25 -13.71
CA SER A 157 -14.44 -14.94 -12.97
C SER A 157 -14.00 -14.16 -11.74
N GLY A 158 -13.20 -14.77 -10.85
CA GLY A 158 -12.60 -14.09 -9.70
C GLY A 158 -11.72 -12.92 -10.13
N GLY A 159 -10.87 -13.11 -11.15
CA GLY A 159 -10.01 -12.09 -11.71
C GLY A 159 -10.79 -10.95 -12.36
N GLU A 160 -11.85 -11.26 -13.15
CA GLU A 160 -12.72 -10.24 -13.74
C GLU A 160 -13.39 -9.38 -12.67
N ARG A 161 -13.94 -9.99 -11.60
CA ARG A 161 -14.53 -9.25 -10.47
C ARG A 161 -13.48 -8.39 -9.74
N GLN A 162 -12.26 -8.89 -9.56
CA GLN A 162 -11.18 -8.12 -8.92
C GLN A 162 -10.80 -6.90 -9.76
N ARG A 163 -10.75 -7.01 -11.09
CA ARG A 163 -10.51 -5.87 -11.99
C ARG A 163 -11.65 -4.84 -11.94
N ILE A 164 -12.90 -5.26 -11.82
CA ILE A 164 -14.03 -4.32 -11.63
C ILE A 164 -13.95 -3.67 -10.24
N ALA A 165 -13.56 -4.40 -9.18
CA ALA A 165 -13.34 -3.82 -7.86
C ALA A 165 -12.24 -2.74 -7.89
N PHE A 166 -11.14 -3.01 -8.60
CA PHE A 166 -10.08 -2.04 -8.84
C PHE A 166 -10.60 -0.80 -9.58
N ALA A 167 -11.34 -0.99 -10.69
CA ALA A 167 -11.93 0.13 -11.43
C ALA A 167 -12.88 0.98 -10.58
N ALA A 168 -13.68 0.35 -9.74
CA ALA A 168 -14.55 1.04 -8.78
C ALA A 168 -13.73 1.85 -7.76
N ALA A 169 -12.67 1.29 -7.19
CA ALA A 169 -11.79 1.98 -6.24
C ALA A 169 -11.15 3.23 -6.85
N VAL A 170 -10.56 3.13 -8.04
CA VAL A 170 -9.86 4.27 -8.70
C VAL A 170 -10.82 5.28 -9.33
N SER A 171 -12.10 4.96 -9.43
CA SER A 171 -13.11 5.76 -10.13
C SER A 171 -13.38 7.13 -9.50
N SER A 172 -13.06 7.31 -8.22
CA SER A 172 -13.15 8.60 -7.53
C SER A 172 -12.13 9.63 -8.04
N GLY A 173 -11.14 9.19 -8.81
CA GLY A 173 -10.01 10.00 -9.25
C GLY A 173 -9.12 10.43 -8.08
N ALA A 174 -9.06 9.65 -7.00
CA ALA A 174 -8.19 9.93 -5.85
C ALA A 174 -6.71 9.93 -6.25
N GLY A 175 -5.93 10.82 -5.64
CA GLY A 175 -4.49 10.93 -5.88
C GLY A 175 -3.65 9.88 -5.14
N LEU A 176 -4.26 9.12 -4.21
CA LEU A 176 -3.63 8.01 -3.47
C LEU A 176 -4.51 6.76 -3.57
N LEU A 177 -3.94 5.67 -4.06
CA LEU A 177 -4.53 4.34 -4.04
C LEU A 177 -3.86 3.48 -2.98
N LEU A 178 -4.66 2.95 -2.06
CA LEU A 178 -4.27 2.00 -1.04
C LEU A 178 -4.87 0.63 -1.41
N ALA A 179 -4.05 -0.36 -1.68
CA ALA A 179 -4.50 -1.68 -2.12
C ALA A 179 -4.02 -2.77 -1.14
N ASP A 180 -4.96 -3.43 -0.47
CA ASP A 180 -4.67 -4.53 0.46
C ASP A 180 -4.75 -5.86 -0.28
N GLU A 181 -3.61 -6.51 -0.51
CA GLU A 181 -3.48 -7.80 -1.19
C GLU A 181 -4.25 -7.86 -2.54
N PRO A 182 -4.02 -6.91 -3.46
CA PRO A 182 -4.85 -6.76 -4.67
C PRO A 182 -4.78 -7.96 -5.62
N THR A 183 -3.73 -8.76 -5.52
CA THR A 183 -3.45 -9.92 -6.37
C THR A 183 -3.65 -11.26 -5.67
N SER A 184 -3.99 -11.23 -4.36
CA SER A 184 -4.24 -12.47 -3.61
C SER A 184 -5.41 -13.25 -4.22
N GLN A 185 -5.27 -14.57 -4.28
CA GLN A 185 -6.28 -15.48 -4.85
C GLN A 185 -6.48 -15.37 -6.39
N LEU A 186 -5.61 -14.63 -7.09
CA LEU A 186 -5.63 -14.59 -8.55
C LEU A 186 -4.72 -15.69 -9.14
N ALA A 187 -5.13 -16.25 -10.27
CA ALA A 187 -4.24 -17.04 -11.11
C ALA A 187 -3.10 -16.14 -11.64
N HIS A 188 -2.01 -16.75 -12.09
CA HIS A 188 -0.80 -16.04 -12.51
C HIS A 188 -1.11 -14.98 -13.58
N ASP A 189 -1.84 -15.36 -14.62
CA ASP A 189 -2.22 -14.45 -15.71
C ASP A 189 -3.08 -13.27 -15.23
N ASP A 190 -4.06 -13.51 -14.34
CA ASP A 190 -4.90 -12.46 -13.76
C ASP A 190 -4.10 -11.53 -12.82
N ARG A 191 -3.07 -12.06 -12.14
CA ARG A 191 -2.13 -11.28 -11.32
C ARG A 191 -1.39 -10.26 -12.18
N ASP A 192 -0.82 -10.73 -13.29
CA ASP A 192 -0.04 -9.86 -14.17
C ASP A 192 -0.91 -8.76 -14.78
N VAL A 193 -2.13 -9.10 -15.22
CA VAL A 193 -3.10 -8.09 -15.68
C VAL A 193 -3.45 -7.08 -14.58
N MET A 194 -3.56 -7.50 -13.32
CA MET A 194 -3.82 -6.58 -12.21
C MET A 194 -2.63 -5.63 -11.97
N LEU A 195 -1.39 -6.12 -12.04
CA LEU A 195 -0.20 -5.28 -11.91
C LEU A 195 -0.12 -4.26 -13.06
N GLU A 196 -0.42 -4.67 -14.29
CA GLU A 196 -0.50 -3.76 -15.42
C GLU A 196 -1.55 -2.66 -15.21
N LEU A 197 -2.72 -2.98 -14.65
CA LEU A 197 -3.75 -1.98 -14.31
C LEU A 197 -3.26 -0.99 -13.24
N ILE A 198 -2.54 -1.46 -12.24
CA ILE A 198 -1.94 -0.61 -11.21
C ILE A 198 -0.93 0.34 -11.83
N HIS A 199 -0.03 -0.16 -12.67
CA HIS A 199 0.95 0.66 -13.39
C HIS A 199 0.29 1.65 -14.36
N LEU A 200 -0.77 1.22 -15.04
CA LEU A 200 -1.54 2.08 -15.94
C LEU A 200 -2.14 3.27 -15.21
N VAL A 201 -2.79 3.05 -14.07
CA VAL A 201 -3.40 4.12 -13.25
C VAL A 201 -2.35 5.11 -12.74
N ASN A 202 -1.20 4.62 -12.30
CA ASN A 202 -0.10 5.50 -11.90
C ASN A 202 0.41 6.33 -13.09
N ARG A 203 0.66 5.71 -14.24
CA ARG A 203 1.20 6.37 -15.44
C ARG A 203 0.22 7.38 -16.04
N GLU A 204 -1.07 7.01 -16.15
CA GLU A 204 -2.08 7.82 -16.81
C GLU A 204 -2.60 8.96 -15.92
N PHE A 205 -2.75 8.71 -14.63
CA PHE A 205 -3.38 9.66 -13.70
C PHE A 205 -2.41 10.24 -12.65
N GLY A 206 -1.16 9.81 -12.64
CA GLY A 206 -0.16 10.26 -11.67
C GLY A 206 -0.46 9.80 -10.24
N THR A 207 -1.38 8.84 -10.04
CA THR A 207 -1.82 8.37 -8.72
C THR A 207 -0.66 7.73 -7.96
N THR A 208 -0.44 8.14 -6.72
CA THR A 208 0.46 7.44 -5.78
C THR A 208 -0.18 6.09 -5.42
N VAL A 209 0.59 5.02 -5.46
CA VAL A 209 0.11 3.68 -5.16
C VAL A 209 0.87 3.10 -3.98
N VAL A 210 0.13 2.63 -2.98
CA VAL A 210 0.67 1.83 -1.88
C VAL A 210 -0.08 0.51 -1.86
N LEU A 211 0.58 -0.57 -2.20
CA LEU A 211 0.01 -1.91 -2.11
C LEU A 211 0.65 -2.72 -0.98
N VAL A 212 -0.15 -3.53 -0.32
CA VAL A 212 0.30 -4.53 0.64
C VAL A 212 0.33 -5.87 -0.05
N THR A 213 1.39 -6.62 0.16
CA THR A 213 1.49 -8.00 -0.32
C THR A 213 2.39 -8.83 0.60
N HIS A 214 2.20 -10.13 0.56
CA HIS A 214 3.14 -11.12 1.13
C HIS A 214 3.89 -11.87 0.02
N ASP A 215 3.58 -11.58 -1.26
CA ASP A 215 4.22 -12.19 -2.43
C ASP A 215 5.44 -11.35 -2.85
N PRO A 216 6.67 -11.93 -2.77
CA PRO A 216 7.89 -11.24 -3.19
C PRO A 216 7.91 -10.87 -4.68
N GLU A 217 7.28 -11.67 -5.55
CA GLU A 217 7.22 -11.38 -6.99
C GLU A 217 6.39 -10.14 -7.27
N VAL A 218 5.24 -10.00 -6.58
CA VAL A 218 4.41 -8.80 -6.64
C VAL A 218 5.16 -7.57 -6.10
N ALA A 219 5.89 -7.73 -5.01
CA ALA A 219 6.69 -6.66 -4.45
C ALA A 219 7.83 -6.24 -5.40
N ALA A 220 8.49 -7.21 -6.04
CA ALA A 220 9.56 -6.96 -7.00
C ALA A 220 9.08 -6.28 -8.30
N ALA A 221 7.79 -6.45 -8.65
CA ALA A 221 7.17 -5.74 -9.78
C ALA A 221 6.99 -4.24 -9.51
N MET A 222 7.07 -3.78 -8.25
CA MET A 222 6.96 -2.37 -7.91
C MET A 222 8.33 -1.68 -7.95
N PRO A 223 8.40 -0.39 -8.38
CA PRO A 223 9.64 0.38 -8.39
C PRO A 223 10.32 0.49 -7.02
N ARG A 224 9.54 0.42 -5.94
CA ARG A 224 10.00 0.47 -4.56
C ARG A 224 9.25 -0.54 -3.71
N SER A 225 9.98 -1.31 -2.92
CA SER A 225 9.42 -2.22 -1.91
C SER A 225 9.96 -1.87 -0.52
N ILE A 226 9.10 -2.02 0.49
CA ILE A 226 9.45 -1.78 1.89
C ILE A 226 9.05 -3.02 2.67
N THR A 227 10.04 -3.65 3.29
CA THR A 227 9.78 -4.82 4.13
C THR A 227 9.46 -4.40 5.55
N ILE A 228 8.32 -4.87 6.06
CA ILE A 228 7.87 -4.62 7.43
C ILE A 228 7.95 -5.92 8.23
N ARG A 229 8.64 -5.88 9.37
CA ARG A 229 8.78 -7.00 10.30
C ARG A 229 8.57 -6.50 11.74
N ASN A 230 7.78 -7.23 12.51
CA ASN A 230 7.52 -6.93 13.92
C ASN A 230 7.12 -5.45 14.17
N GLY A 231 6.40 -4.85 13.21
CA GLY A 231 5.96 -3.46 13.30
C GLY A 231 7.04 -2.41 13.01
N ARG A 232 8.20 -2.79 12.48
CA ARG A 232 9.30 -1.89 12.08
C ARG A 232 9.60 -2.03 10.59
N ILE A 233 10.19 -1.01 9.98
CA ILE A 233 10.75 -1.09 8.63
C ILE A 233 12.11 -1.80 8.76
N GLY A 234 12.28 -2.93 8.06
CA GLY A 234 13.50 -3.72 8.08
C GLY A 234 14.43 -3.45 6.91
N SER A 235 13.89 -3.40 5.71
CA SER A 235 14.66 -3.15 4.49
C SER A 235 13.82 -2.40 3.45
N GLU A 236 14.52 -1.81 2.48
CA GLU A 236 13.91 -1.12 1.36
C GLU A 236 14.55 -1.59 0.06
N GLY A 237 13.73 -2.07 -0.88
CA GLY A 237 14.15 -2.42 -2.24
C GLY A 237 13.89 -1.24 -3.18
N ARG A 238 14.86 -0.90 -4.01
CA ARG A 238 14.74 0.10 -5.09
C ARG A 238 15.46 -0.37 -6.33
N HIS A 239 14.77 -0.41 -7.46
CA HIS A 239 15.36 -0.72 -8.76
C HIS A 239 16.24 -1.99 -8.76
N GLY A 240 15.80 -3.03 -8.04
CA GLY A 240 16.53 -4.31 -7.95
C GLY A 240 17.68 -4.35 -6.94
N PHE A 241 17.87 -3.31 -6.14
CA PHE A 241 18.81 -3.27 -5.02
C PHE A 241 18.07 -3.29 -3.70
N ASP A 242 18.55 -4.07 -2.73
CA ASP A 242 18.03 -4.11 -1.37
C ASP A 242 18.94 -3.30 -0.42
N PHE A 243 18.31 -2.45 0.38
CA PHE A 243 18.95 -1.58 1.35
C PHE A 243 18.47 -1.93 2.75
N GLY A 244 19.38 -2.11 3.70
CA GLY A 244 19.03 -2.13 5.11
C GLY A 244 18.64 -0.72 5.58
N VAL A 245 17.60 -0.63 6.39
CA VAL A 245 17.16 0.63 6.98
C VAL A 245 17.66 0.69 8.41
N VAL A 246 18.37 1.76 8.77
CA VAL A 246 18.77 2.04 10.16
C VAL A 246 17.56 2.61 10.88
N ASP A 247 17.10 1.97 11.95
CA ASP A 247 16.02 2.47 12.78
C ASP A 247 16.48 3.52 13.81
N GLU A 248 15.55 4.06 14.61
CA GLU A 248 15.83 5.10 15.60
C GLU A 248 16.75 4.64 16.74
N ASP A 249 16.74 3.34 17.01
CA ASP A 249 17.63 2.73 18.00
C ASP A 249 19.04 2.44 17.44
N GLY A 250 19.27 2.75 16.15
CA GLY A 250 20.52 2.45 15.43
C GLY A 250 20.62 0.99 14.99
N ALA A 251 19.55 0.22 15.03
CA ALA A 251 19.54 -1.16 14.58
C ALA A 251 19.32 -1.25 13.06
N VAL A 252 20.00 -2.22 12.43
CA VAL A 252 19.81 -2.57 11.02
C VAL A 252 19.40 -4.04 10.94
N HIS A 253 18.36 -4.30 10.16
CA HIS A 253 17.95 -5.67 9.89
C HIS A 253 18.87 -6.30 8.86
N ILE A 254 19.42 -7.47 9.18
CA ILE A 254 20.22 -8.25 8.22
C ILE A 254 19.24 -8.79 7.16
N PRO A 255 19.49 -8.55 5.85
CA PRO A 255 18.69 -9.08 4.76
C PRO A 255 18.55 -10.60 4.81
N ASP A 256 17.41 -11.13 4.32
CA ASP A 256 17.07 -12.56 4.44
C ASP A 256 18.06 -13.48 3.74
N ASP A 257 18.58 -13.07 2.60
CA ASP A 257 19.61 -13.80 1.85
C ASP A 257 20.93 -13.93 2.62
N LEU A 258 21.20 -13.00 3.55
CA LEU A 258 22.36 -12.99 4.43
C LEU A 258 22.06 -13.57 5.82
N ALA A 259 20.78 -13.67 6.22
CA ALA A 259 20.38 -14.09 7.56
C ALA A 259 20.90 -15.48 7.95
N ALA A 260 21.05 -16.41 6.99
CA ALA A 260 21.63 -17.74 7.23
C ALA A 260 23.09 -17.67 7.70
N ARG A 261 23.83 -16.62 7.38
CA ARG A 261 25.21 -16.40 7.80
C ARG A 261 25.32 -15.78 9.20
N PHE A 262 24.21 -15.23 9.70
CA PHE A 262 24.12 -14.54 10.99
C PHE A 262 22.91 -15.05 11.78
N PRO A 263 22.94 -16.30 12.25
CA PRO A 263 21.82 -16.88 12.98
C PRO A 263 21.58 -16.14 14.31
N ALA A 264 20.33 -16.18 14.79
CA ALA A 264 19.95 -15.54 16.04
C ALA A 264 20.83 -16.00 17.22
N GLY A 265 21.32 -15.04 17.99
CA GLY A 265 22.24 -15.27 19.12
C GLY A 265 23.72 -15.32 18.75
N MET A 266 24.07 -15.21 17.47
CA MET A 266 25.47 -15.10 17.05
C MET A 266 26.06 -13.76 17.55
N LEU A 267 27.25 -13.80 18.09
CA LEU A 267 28.03 -12.60 18.39
C LEU A 267 28.71 -12.10 17.11
N VAL A 268 28.65 -10.80 16.89
CA VAL A 268 29.30 -10.13 15.78
C VAL A 268 30.22 -9.02 16.28
N GLN A 269 31.37 -8.87 15.65
CA GLN A 269 32.29 -7.76 15.86
C GLN A 269 32.05 -6.71 14.77
N PHE A 270 32.01 -5.45 15.16
CA PHE A 270 31.93 -4.30 14.26
C PHE A 270 33.32 -3.75 14.00
N GLU A 271 33.69 -3.62 12.74
CA GLU A 271 34.95 -3.03 12.30
C GLU A 271 34.68 -1.84 11.38
N THR A 272 35.20 -0.67 11.71
CA THR A 272 35.08 0.52 10.84
C THR A 272 36.11 0.42 9.73
N THR A 273 35.68 0.53 8.49
CA THR A 273 36.54 0.56 7.30
C THR A 273 36.38 1.89 6.57
N PRO A 274 37.27 2.26 5.63
CA PRO A 274 37.10 3.45 4.81
C PRO A 274 35.78 3.47 4.02
N ASP A 275 35.23 2.30 3.68
CA ASP A 275 34.02 2.14 2.87
C ASP A 275 32.75 1.97 3.71
N GLY A 276 32.85 1.88 5.05
CA GLY A 276 31.70 1.71 5.93
C GLY A 276 31.96 0.84 7.15
N LEU A 277 30.92 0.10 7.58
CA LEU A 277 30.93 -0.77 8.73
C LEU A 277 30.92 -2.24 8.27
N LEU A 278 31.89 -3.01 8.71
CA LEU A 278 31.99 -4.44 8.45
C LEU A 278 31.50 -5.22 9.68
N LEU A 279 30.64 -6.23 9.48
CA LEU A 279 30.22 -7.19 10.49
C LEU A 279 30.99 -8.49 10.29
N ARG A 280 31.68 -8.95 11.34
CA ARG A 280 32.38 -10.24 11.36
C ARG A 280 31.73 -11.16 12.39
N PRO A 281 31.36 -12.41 12.03
CA PRO A 281 31.03 -13.41 13.04
C PRO A 281 32.21 -13.60 13.98
N VAL A 282 31.91 -13.75 15.29
CA VAL A 282 32.90 -14.14 16.28
C VAL A 282 32.83 -15.65 16.44
N ASP A 283 33.91 -16.36 16.12
CA ASP A 283 33.99 -17.81 16.31
C ASP A 283 34.00 -18.15 17.80
N GLU A 284 33.41 -19.30 18.19
CA GLU A 284 33.36 -19.73 19.58
C GLU A 284 34.75 -19.92 20.24
N GLY A 285 35.81 -20.00 19.45
CA GLY A 285 37.19 -20.07 19.91
C GLY A 285 37.80 -18.76 20.41
N ASP A 286 37.22 -17.61 20.10
CA ASP A 286 37.72 -16.29 20.50
C ASP A 286 37.07 -15.75 21.79
N ARG A 287 36.42 -16.61 22.56
CA ARG A 287 35.87 -16.30 23.89
C ARG A 287 36.97 -16.50 24.98
N GLY A 288 38.07 -15.83 24.83
CA GLY A 288 39.17 -15.84 25.79
C GLY A 288 39.23 -14.50 26.54
#